data_98b01d803561186a38d2e4eaf0ea88df
#
_entry.id   98b01d803561186a38d2e4eaf0ea88df
#
_cell.length_a   1.000
_cell.length_b   1.000
_cell.length_c   1.000
_cell.angle_alpha   90.00
_cell.angle_beta   90.00
_cell.angle_gamma   90.00
#
_symmetry.space_group_name_H-M   'P 1'
#
loop_
_entity.id
_entity.type
_entity.pdbx_description
1 polymer ?
#
loop_
_entity_poly.entity_id
_entity_poly.type
_entity_poly.pdbx_seq_one_letter_code
_entity_poly.pdbx_strand_id
1 'polypeptide(L)'
;MSLQFVMGGAGSGKTRYLYETAIKQAVEQPDRLFLFVVPEQYTMQTQKELVRLHPRKGLMNMDVLSFKRLAYRVFEDLGVQVPAVLDDMGKSMVLRKVAGMVRRDLGLYGSHLEQPGFISQLKSQISELGQYGIRPEDLKQVEAETDHPLLEDKLKDLGVIYKSFRDYFEDHYITAEEILDILCRELPRWEKLKNSVIYLDG
;
A
#
# COMPACT_ATOMS: atom_id res chain seq x y z
N MET A 1 0.80 -25.15 -0.94
CA MET A 1 0.73 -24.05 -1.90
C MET A 1 1.86 -24.19 -2.88
N SER A 2 1.61 -24.03 -4.19
CA SER A 2 2.65 -23.96 -5.22
C SER A 2 2.72 -22.52 -5.72
N LEU A 3 3.93 -22.00 -5.92
CA LEU A 3 4.18 -20.70 -6.54
C LEU A 3 4.71 -20.96 -7.95
N GLN A 4 4.15 -20.26 -8.95
CA GLN A 4 4.57 -20.36 -10.34
C GLN A 4 4.92 -18.98 -10.86
N PHE A 5 6.09 -18.84 -11.46
CA PHE A 5 6.52 -17.62 -12.14
C PHE A 5 6.36 -17.75 -13.65
N VAL A 6 5.76 -16.73 -14.27
CA VAL A 6 5.68 -16.60 -15.73
C VAL A 6 6.67 -15.52 -16.16
N MET A 7 7.78 -15.93 -16.75
CA MET A 7 8.88 -15.05 -17.13
C MET A 7 8.92 -14.84 -18.64
N GLY A 8 9.33 -13.63 -19.06
CA GLY A 8 9.49 -13.25 -20.47
C GLY A 8 9.69 -11.76 -20.64
N GLY A 9 10.22 -11.32 -21.77
CA GLY A 9 10.39 -9.91 -22.10
C GLY A 9 9.07 -9.14 -22.23
N ALA A 10 9.14 -7.81 -22.36
CA ALA A 10 7.97 -6.99 -22.66
C ALA A 10 7.31 -7.46 -23.98
N GLY A 11 5.99 -7.49 -24.01
CA GLY A 11 5.23 -7.93 -25.20
C GLY A 11 5.25 -9.44 -25.50
N SER A 12 5.88 -10.29 -24.67
CA SER A 12 5.96 -11.75 -24.89
C SER A 12 4.64 -12.51 -24.66
N GLY A 13 3.57 -11.82 -24.28
CA GLY A 13 2.26 -12.42 -24.09
C GLY A 13 1.99 -12.99 -22.69
N LYS A 14 2.80 -12.64 -21.66
CA LYS A 14 2.63 -13.10 -20.27
C LYS A 14 1.21 -12.88 -19.73
N THR A 15 0.72 -11.66 -19.81
CA THR A 15 -0.62 -11.26 -19.36
C THR A 15 -1.71 -12.09 -20.06
N ARG A 16 -1.59 -12.27 -21.37
CA ARG A 16 -2.54 -13.08 -22.12
C ARG A 16 -2.53 -14.55 -21.68
N TYR A 17 -1.36 -15.12 -21.49
CA TYR A 17 -1.19 -16.46 -20.97
C TYR A 17 -1.85 -16.63 -19.60
N LEU A 18 -1.65 -15.64 -18.69
CA LEU A 18 -2.29 -15.64 -17.37
C LEU A 18 -3.82 -15.62 -17.50
N TYR A 19 -4.38 -14.79 -18.37
CA TYR A 19 -5.82 -14.70 -18.58
C TYR A 19 -6.41 -16.00 -19.12
N GLU A 20 -5.81 -16.55 -20.17
CA GLU A 20 -6.28 -17.81 -20.78
C GLU A 20 -6.19 -18.97 -19.79
N THR A 21 -5.10 -19.03 -19.02
CA THR A 21 -4.90 -20.08 -18.00
C THR A 21 -5.93 -19.97 -16.87
N ALA A 22 -6.16 -18.76 -16.37
CA ALA A 22 -7.11 -18.53 -15.29
C ALA A 22 -8.54 -18.80 -15.71
N ILE A 23 -8.93 -18.36 -16.91
CA ILE A 23 -10.29 -18.63 -17.44
C ILE A 23 -10.50 -20.14 -17.59
N LYS A 24 -9.54 -20.87 -18.14
CA LYS A 24 -9.63 -22.32 -18.25
C LYS A 24 -9.85 -22.97 -16.88
N GLN A 25 -9.01 -22.62 -15.90
CA GLN A 25 -9.12 -23.17 -14.55
C GLN A 25 -10.43 -22.77 -13.85
N ALA A 26 -10.90 -21.53 -14.04
CA ALA A 26 -12.14 -21.04 -13.45
C ALA A 26 -13.38 -21.78 -14.01
N VAL A 27 -13.37 -22.13 -15.31
CA VAL A 27 -14.42 -22.92 -15.95
C VAL A 27 -14.41 -24.38 -15.44
N GLU A 28 -13.21 -24.95 -15.26
CA GLU A 28 -13.03 -26.34 -14.79
C GLU A 28 -13.34 -26.48 -13.28
N GLN A 29 -13.18 -25.41 -12.48
CA GLN A 29 -13.31 -25.39 -11.03
C GLN A 29 -14.28 -24.29 -10.57
N PRO A 30 -15.59 -24.43 -10.81
CA PRO A 30 -16.56 -23.37 -10.56
C PRO A 30 -16.72 -22.99 -9.08
N ASP A 31 -16.42 -23.91 -8.17
CA ASP A 31 -16.52 -23.69 -6.71
C ASP A 31 -15.26 -23.04 -6.11
N ARG A 32 -14.25 -22.79 -6.92
CA ARG A 32 -13.00 -22.19 -6.50
C ARG A 32 -12.95 -20.71 -6.87
N LEU A 33 -12.43 -19.89 -5.97
CA LEU A 33 -12.27 -18.45 -6.19
C LEU A 33 -10.94 -18.16 -6.90
N PHE A 34 -10.99 -17.35 -7.95
CA PHE A 34 -9.82 -16.89 -8.71
C PHE A 34 -9.67 -15.38 -8.53
N LEU A 35 -8.56 -14.93 -7.96
CA LEU A 35 -8.29 -13.55 -7.69
C LEU A 35 -7.19 -13.02 -8.61
N PHE A 36 -7.51 -12.03 -9.42
CA PHE A 36 -6.54 -11.25 -10.16
C PHE A 36 -6.20 -10.00 -9.38
N VAL A 37 -4.95 -9.90 -8.93
CA VAL A 37 -4.44 -8.70 -8.26
C VAL A 37 -3.57 -7.95 -9.26
N VAL A 38 -4.00 -6.73 -9.58
CA VAL A 38 -3.37 -5.85 -10.56
C VAL A 38 -3.27 -4.42 -9.99
N PRO A 39 -2.39 -3.55 -10.51
CA PRO A 39 -2.40 -2.15 -10.15
C PRO A 39 -3.77 -1.50 -10.34
N GLU A 40 -4.15 -0.57 -9.47
CA GLU A 40 -5.49 0.04 -9.42
C GLU A 40 -5.97 0.54 -10.79
N GLN A 41 -5.08 1.21 -11.54
CA GLN A 41 -5.38 1.77 -12.85
C GLN A 41 -5.73 0.72 -13.92
N TYR A 42 -5.30 -0.53 -13.74
CA TYR A 42 -5.54 -1.60 -14.72
C TYR A 42 -6.73 -2.49 -14.36
N THR A 43 -7.35 -2.35 -13.20
CA THR A 43 -8.44 -3.21 -12.74
C THR A 43 -9.59 -3.30 -13.73
N MET A 44 -10.06 -2.15 -14.25
CA MET A 44 -11.17 -2.11 -15.20
C MET A 44 -10.80 -2.72 -16.55
N GLN A 45 -9.58 -2.44 -17.04
CA GLN A 45 -9.11 -2.99 -18.32
C GLN A 45 -8.97 -4.50 -18.23
N THR A 46 -8.34 -5.02 -17.17
CA THR A 46 -8.20 -6.45 -16.92
C THR A 46 -9.56 -7.14 -16.83
N GLN A 47 -10.51 -6.56 -16.11
CA GLN A 47 -11.87 -7.10 -16.00
C GLN A 47 -12.56 -7.19 -17.37
N LYS A 48 -12.47 -6.14 -18.19
CA LYS A 48 -13.04 -6.12 -19.55
C LYS A 48 -12.42 -7.21 -20.43
N GLU A 49 -11.11 -7.37 -20.40
CA GLU A 49 -10.41 -8.38 -21.21
C GLU A 49 -10.77 -9.80 -20.75
N LEU A 50 -10.81 -10.08 -19.46
CA LEU A 50 -11.23 -11.37 -18.94
C LEU A 50 -12.66 -11.70 -19.34
N VAL A 51 -13.61 -10.76 -19.24
CA VAL A 51 -15.00 -10.94 -19.71
C VAL A 51 -15.03 -11.20 -21.21
N ARG A 52 -14.24 -10.46 -21.99
CA ARG A 52 -14.16 -10.63 -23.46
C ARG A 52 -13.68 -12.03 -23.84
N LEU A 53 -12.68 -12.54 -23.13
CA LEU A 53 -12.07 -13.85 -23.41
C LEU A 53 -12.91 -15.01 -22.85
N HIS A 54 -13.65 -14.78 -21.75
CA HIS A 54 -14.41 -15.82 -21.07
C HIS A 54 -15.53 -16.36 -21.99
N PRO A 55 -15.70 -17.71 -22.11
CA PRO A 55 -16.70 -18.30 -22.99
C PRO A 55 -18.14 -17.85 -22.71
N ARG A 56 -18.47 -17.65 -21.42
CA ARG A 56 -19.81 -17.22 -20.95
C ARG A 56 -19.97 -15.69 -20.90
N LYS A 57 -18.98 -14.92 -21.31
CA LYS A 57 -18.97 -13.45 -21.27
C LYS A 57 -19.31 -12.87 -19.89
N GLY A 58 -18.87 -13.54 -18.83
CA GLY A 58 -19.07 -13.12 -17.44
C GLY A 58 -18.07 -13.75 -16.51
N LEU A 59 -17.80 -13.10 -15.38
CA LEU A 59 -16.89 -13.58 -14.34
C LEU A 59 -17.75 -14.02 -13.14
N MET A 60 -17.90 -15.33 -12.95
CA MET A 60 -18.73 -15.88 -11.87
C MET A 60 -17.94 -16.13 -10.58
N ASN A 61 -16.77 -16.75 -10.71
CA ASN A 61 -15.87 -17.13 -9.63
C ASN A 61 -14.49 -16.50 -9.79
N MET A 62 -14.43 -15.39 -10.51
CA MET A 62 -13.19 -14.62 -10.76
C MET A 62 -13.41 -13.17 -10.33
N ASP A 63 -12.46 -12.62 -9.58
CA ASP A 63 -12.48 -11.21 -9.17
C ASP A 63 -11.18 -10.52 -9.60
N VAL A 64 -11.31 -9.28 -10.04
CA VAL A 64 -10.17 -8.41 -10.40
C VAL A 64 -10.09 -7.28 -9.39
N LEU A 65 -9.01 -7.24 -8.64
CA LEU A 65 -8.83 -6.35 -7.50
C LEU A 65 -7.45 -5.71 -7.53
N SER A 66 -7.33 -4.52 -6.96
CA SER A 66 -6.03 -4.03 -6.49
C SER A 66 -5.76 -4.54 -5.07
N PHE A 67 -4.53 -4.41 -4.57
CA PHE A 67 -4.23 -4.76 -3.17
C PHE A 67 -5.12 -4.01 -2.19
N LYS A 68 -5.40 -2.73 -2.45
CA LYS A 68 -6.29 -1.92 -1.62
C LYS A 68 -7.72 -2.47 -1.60
N ARG A 69 -8.28 -2.85 -2.75
CA ARG A 69 -9.63 -3.45 -2.84
C ARG A 69 -9.68 -4.83 -2.19
N LEU A 70 -8.61 -5.62 -2.34
CA LEU A 70 -8.47 -6.89 -1.66
C LEU A 70 -8.50 -6.70 -0.14
N ALA A 71 -7.77 -5.69 0.37
CA ALA A 71 -7.75 -5.37 1.79
C ALA A 71 -9.16 -5.08 2.32
N TYR A 72 -9.89 -4.16 1.71
CA TYR A 72 -11.25 -3.83 2.15
C TYR A 72 -12.21 -5.01 2.08
N ARG A 73 -12.10 -5.85 1.05
CA ARG A 73 -12.89 -7.07 0.96
C ARG A 73 -12.61 -8.05 2.11
N VAL A 74 -11.33 -8.24 2.43
CA VAL A 74 -10.93 -9.09 3.56
C VAL A 74 -11.45 -8.51 4.87
N PHE A 75 -11.35 -7.20 5.06
CA PHE A 75 -11.85 -6.53 6.27
C PHE A 75 -13.36 -6.66 6.41
N GLU A 76 -14.10 -6.47 5.32
CA GLU A 76 -15.57 -6.66 5.30
C GLU A 76 -15.95 -8.10 5.64
N ASP A 77 -15.34 -9.08 4.98
CA ASP A 77 -15.61 -10.51 5.20
C ASP A 77 -15.28 -10.95 6.65
N LEU A 78 -14.26 -10.35 7.27
CA LEU A 78 -13.83 -10.67 8.64
C LEU A 78 -14.48 -9.79 9.72
N GLY A 79 -15.23 -8.76 9.33
CA GLY A 79 -15.79 -7.78 10.26
C GLY A 79 -14.74 -6.92 10.94
N VAL A 80 -13.57 -6.71 10.30
CA VAL A 80 -12.49 -5.86 10.84
C VAL A 80 -12.86 -4.41 10.66
N GLN A 81 -12.95 -3.68 11.77
CA GLN A 81 -13.12 -2.23 11.73
C GLN A 81 -11.77 -1.56 11.47
N VAL A 82 -11.69 -0.81 10.39
CA VAL A 82 -10.49 -0.07 10.01
C VAL A 82 -10.75 1.41 10.29
N PRO A 83 -9.82 2.11 10.96
CA PRO A 83 -9.91 3.55 11.15
C PRO A 83 -10.00 4.30 9.82
N ALA A 84 -10.49 5.52 9.85
CA ALA A 84 -10.56 6.36 8.65
C ALA A 84 -9.16 6.57 8.05
N VAL A 85 -9.05 6.42 6.72
CA VAL A 85 -7.77 6.58 6.03
C VAL A 85 -7.52 8.05 5.75
N LEU A 86 -6.36 8.54 6.18
CA LEU A 86 -5.92 9.89 5.89
C LEU A 86 -5.56 10.02 4.40
N ASP A 87 -6.26 10.89 3.70
CA ASP A 87 -5.93 11.22 2.34
C ASP A 87 -4.70 12.16 2.25
N ASP A 88 -4.25 12.43 1.04
CA ASP A 88 -3.08 13.27 0.79
C ASP A 88 -3.22 14.70 1.32
N MET A 89 -4.43 15.25 1.32
CA MET A 89 -4.71 16.57 1.86
C MET A 89 -4.69 16.53 3.39
N GLY A 90 -5.35 15.54 3.99
CA GLY A 90 -5.34 15.31 5.42
C GLY A 90 -3.92 15.11 5.97
N LYS A 91 -3.10 14.29 5.30
CA LYS A 91 -1.67 14.14 5.64
C LYS A 91 -0.95 15.49 5.66
N SER A 92 -1.13 16.31 4.61
CA SER A 92 -0.48 17.62 4.52
C SER A 92 -0.93 18.59 5.61
N MET A 93 -2.22 18.58 5.97
CA MET A 93 -2.77 19.40 7.05
C MET A 93 -2.23 18.97 8.41
N VAL A 94 -2.23 17.68 8.69
CA VAL A 94 -1.69 17.14 9.95
C VAL A 94 -0.19 17.46 10.05
N LEU A 95 0.59 17.17 9.00
CA LEU A 95 2.03 17.46 8.99
C LEU A 95 2.32 18.95 9.24
N ARG A 96 1.59 19.87 8.60
CA ARG A 96 1.74 21.30 8.86
C ARG A 96 1.48 21.65 10.31
N LYS A 97 0.42 21.09 10.89
CA LYS A 97 0.04 21.32 12.29
C LYS A 97 1.11 20.82 13.24
N VAL A 98 1.50 19.53 13.10
CA VAL A 98 2.48 18.89 13.99
C VAL A 98 3.85 19.53 13.88
N ALA A 99 4.33 19.79 12.65
CA ALA A 99 5.61 20.46 12.44
C ALA A 99 5.63 21.87 13.08
N GLY A 100 4.49 22.58 13.03
CA GLY A 100 4.33 23.84 13.75
C GLY A 100 4.39 23.69 15.28
N MET A 101 3.83 22.61 15.82
CA MET A 101 3.87 22.33 17.28
C MET A 101 5.29 22.06 17.78
N VAL A 102 6.07 21.28 17.01
CA VAL A 102 7.44 20.91 17.37
C VAL A 102 8.52 21.86 16.83
N ARG A 103 8.12 22.99 16.23
CA ARG A 103 9.05 23.94 15.57
C ARG A 103 10.27 24.32 16.42
N ARG A 104 10.09 24.43 17.73
CA ARG A 104 11.17 24.84 18.65
C ARG A 104 12.19 23.73 18.90
N ASP A 105 11.81 22.48 18.64
CA ASP A 105 12.65 21.30 18.82
C ASP A 105 13.42 20.94 17.55
N LEU A 106 13.14 21.66 16.45
CA LEU A 106 13.79 21.47 15.15
C LEU A 106 14.99 22.39 15.00
N GLY A 107 16.12 21.82 14.63
CA GLY A 107 17.35 22.55 14.33
C GLY A 107 17.32 23.17 12.93
N LEU A 108 17.33 22.32 11.91
CA LEU A 108 17.44 22.73 10.51
C LEU A 108 16.08 23.06 9.88
N TYR A 109 15.08 22.19 10.10
CA TYR A 109 13.78 22.31 9.44
C TYR A 109 12.90 23.45 10.00
N GLY A 110 13.15 23.89 11.23
CA GLY A 110 12.32 24.92 11.88
C GLY A 110 12.21 26.23 11.09
N SER A 111 13.28 26.63 10.38
CA SER A 111 13.30 27.82 9.52
C SER A 111 12.67 27.60 8.14
N HIS A 112 12.50 26.34 7.71
CA HIS A 112 12.02 25.98 6.38
C HIS A 112 10.52 25.66 6.33
N LEU A 113 9.85 25.53 7.48
CA LEU A 113 8.44 25.11 7.57
C LEU A 113 7.47 25.99 6.77
N GLU A 114 7.80 27.29 6.61
CA GLU A 114 6.96 28.26 5.89
C GLU A 114 7.31 28.34 4.38
N GLN A 115 8.36 27.66 3.95
CA GLN A 115 8.76 27.68 2.55
C GLN A 115 7.74 26.93 1.68
N PRO A 116 7.37 27.48 0.51
CA PRO A 116 6.49 26.80 -0.42
C PRO A 116 7.05 25.43 -0.81
N GLY A 117 6.20 24.38 -0.76
CA GLY A 117 6.58 23.03 -1.14
C GLY A 117 7.27 22.19 -0.04
N PHE A 118 7.76 22.78 1.04
CA PHE A 118 8.48 22.03 2.09
C PHE A 118 7.58 20.95 2.73
N ILE A 119 6.36 21.28 3.10
CA ILE A 119 5.40 20.31 3.66
C ILE A 119 5.09 19.18 2.66
N SER A 120 5.05 19.50 1.35
CA SER A 120 4.84 18.47 0.32
C SER A 120 6.03 17.52 0.21
N GLN A 121 7.26 18.04 0.27
CA GLN A 121 8.47 17.20 0.29
C GLN A 121 8.52 16.34 1.55
N LEU A 122 8.24 16.92 2.71
CA LEU A 122 8.19 16.21 3.98
C LEU A 122 7.14 15.08 3.96
N LYS A 123 5.94 15.35 3.41
CA LYS A 123 4.90 14.33 3.20
C LYS A 123 5.41 13.19 2.33
N SER A 124 6.08 13.50 1.22
CA SER A 124 6.61 12.46 0.31
C SER A 124 7.65 11.60 1.01
N GLN A 125 8.57 12.21 1.76
CA GLN A 125 9.58 11.48 2.52
C GLN A 125 8.96 10.56 3.58
N ILE A 126 8.01 11.06 4.37
CA ILE A 126 7.33 10.26 5.40
C ILE A 126 6.51 9.13 4.78
N SER A 127 5.82 9.38 3.65
CA SER A 127 5.11 8.33 2.94
C SER A 127 6.05 7.26 2.37
N GLU A 128 7.21 7.66 1.85
CA GLU A 128 8.24 6.73 1.37
C GLU A 128 8.80 5.87 2.51
N LEU A 129 9.14 6.48 3.65
CA LEU A 129 9.57 5.73 4.83
C LEU A 129 8.50 4.72 5.26
N GLY A 130 7.24 5.14 5.31
CA GLY A 130 6.11 4.24 5.63
C GLY A 130 5.97 3.08 4.64
N GLN A 131 6.14 3.31 3.34
CA GLN A 131 6.10 2.25 2.31
C GLN A 131 7.19 1.18 2.51
N TYR A 132 8.36 1.59 3.00
CA TYR A 132 9.46 0.67 3.33
C TYR A 132 9.39 0.12 4.75
N GLY A 133 8.32 0.40 5.50
CA GLY A 133 8.16 -0.05 6.88
C GLY A 133 9.12 0.59 7.88
N ILE A 134 9.78 1.70 7.51
CA ILE A 134 10.72 2.42 8.35
C ILE A 134 9.93 3.25 9.37
N ARG A 135 10.22 3.07 10.64
CA ARG A 135 9.60 3.78 11.75
C ARG A 135 10.45 4.95 12.23
N PRO A 136 9.89 5.89 13.01
CA PRO A 136 10.67 6.99 13.59
C PRO A 136 11.86 6.52 14.43
N GLU A 137 11.74 5.36 15.09
CA GLU A 137 12.80 4.77 15.91
C GLU A 137 14.00 4.30 15.08
N ASP A 138 13.74 3.78 13.87
CA ASP A 138 14.78 3.31 12.95
C ASP A 138 15.65 4.47 12.45
N LEU A 139 15.06 5.67 12.29
CA LEU A 139 15.80 6.87 11.90
C LEU A 139 16.88 7.27 12.92
N LYS A 140 16.64 7.03 14.22
CA LYS A 140 17.62 7.32 15.26
C LYS A 140 18.85 6.43 15.16
N GLN A 141 18.67 5.19 14.71
CA GLN A 141 19.80 4.30 14.49
C GLN A 141 20.68 4.80 13.34
N VAL A 142 20.06 5.20 12.23
CA VAL A 142 20.77 5.76 11.06
C VAL A 142 21.43 7.11 11.41
N GLU A 143 20.78 7.95 12.23
CA GLU A 143 21.33 9.19 12.77
C GLU A 143 22.63 8.91 13.54
N ALA A 144 22.63 7.91 14.42
CA ALA A 144 23.79 7.55 15.23
C ALA A 144 24.96 6.93 14.45
N GLU A 145 24.68 6.34 13.28
CA GLU A 145 25.67 5.67 12.44
C GLU A 145 26.26 6.58 11.34
N THR A 146 25.72 7.80 11.16
CA THR A 146 26.20 8.71 10.11
C THR A 146 27.33 9.61 10.59
N ASP A 147 28.39 9.70 9.79
CA ASP A 147 29.51 10.62 10.01
C ASP A 147 29.28 12.00 9.37
N HIS A 148 28.10 12.24 8.80
CA HIS A 148 27.82 13.47 8.06
C HIS A 148 26.92 14.42 8.87
N PRO A 149 27.44 15.50 9.46
CA PRO A 149 26.68 16.35 10.41
C PRO A 149 25.37 16.91 9.86
N LEU A 150 25.35 17.32 8.58
CA LEU A 150 24.14 17.85 7.95
C LEU A 150 23.07 16.77 7.76
N LEU A 151 23.45 15.52 7.55
CA LEU A 151 22.53 14.40 7.44
C LEU A 151 21.98 14.02 8.81
N GLU A 152 22.84 14.02 9.83
CA GLU A 152 22.44 13.81 11.22
C GLU A 152 21.35 14.79 11.65
N ASP A 153 21.57 16.12 11.46
CA ASP A 153 20.57 17.15 11.76
C ASP A 153 19.25 16.94 11.01
N LYS A 154 19.31 16.54 9.73
CA LYS A 154 18.11 16.24 8.93
C LYS A 154 17.34 15.02 9.44
N LEU A 155 18.04 13.95 9.77
CA LEU A 155 17.43 12.73 10.28
C LEU A 155 16.79 12.96 11.64
N LYS A 156 17.43 13.73 12.50
CA LYS A 156 16.89 14.13 13.80
C LYS A 156 15.58 14.90 13.66
N ASP A 157 15.58 15.96 12.86
CA ASP A 157 14.39 16.77 12.63
C ASP A 157 13.27 15.97 11.97
N LEU A 158 13.59 15.14 10.97
CA LEU A 158 12.66 14.25 10.32
C LEU A 158 12.06 13.25 11.31
N GLY A 159 12.88 12.66 12.18
CA GLY A 159 12.44 11.72 13.22
C GLY A 159 11.49 12.37 14.22
N VAL A 160 11.77 13.60 14.66
CA VAL A 160 10.88 14.36 15.55
C VAL A 160 9.53 14.62 14.91
N ILE A 161 9.51 15.11 13.67
CA ILE A 161 8.25 15.40 12.96
C ILE A 161 7.49 14.11 12.66
N TYR A 162 8.17 13.06 12.19
CA TYR A 162 7.53 11.79 11.86
C TYR A 162 6.92 11.12 13.09
N LYS A 163 7.63 11.11 14.22
CA LYS A 163 7.08 10.63 15.48
C LYS A 163 5.84 11.41 15.89
N SER A 164 5.93 12.73 15.93
CA SER A 164 4.80 13.59 16.30
C SER A 164 3.62 13.46 15.34
N PHE A 165 3.88 13.22 14.05
CA PHE A 165 2.86 12.95 13.06
C PHE A 165 2.12 11.64 13.38
N ARG A 166 2.83 10.56 13.69
CA ARG A 166 2.21 9.29 14.07
C ARG A 166 1.43 9.40 15.37
N ASP A 167 2.03 9.95 16.40
CA ASP A 167 1.40 10.13 17.71
C ASP A 167 0.09 10.95 17.62
N TYR A 168 -0.02 11.87 16.65
CA TYR A 168 -1.19 12.72 16.50
C TYR A 168 -2.43 11.98 15.99
N PHE A 169 -2.30 10.90 15.23
CA PHE A 169 -3.45 10.22 14.62
C PHE A 169 -3.56 8.72 14.93
N GLU A 170 -2.61 8.12 15.66
CA GLU A 170 -2.50 6.69 15.89
C GLU A 170 -3.80 6.02 16.36
N ASP A 171 -4.62 6.74 17.14
CA ASP A 171 -5.89 6.23 17.68
C ASP A 171 -7.11 6.45 16.76
N HIS A 172 -7.02 7.29 15.72
CA HIS A 172 -8.20 7.77 14.99
C HIS A 172 -8.13 7.54 13.48
N TYR A 173 -6.94 7.49 12.93
CA TYR A 173 -6.70 7.40 11.49
C TYR A 173 -5.58 6.42 11.21
N ILE A 174 -5.55 5.95 9.96
CA ILE A 174 -4.41 5.23 9.39
C ILE A 174 -3.98 5.89 8.09
N THR A 175 -2.76 5.59 7.66
CA THR A 175 -2.30 6.00 6.34
C THR A 175 -2.66 4.94 5.29
N ALA A 176 -2.58 5.32 4.01
CA ALA A 176 -2.85 4.38 2.92
C ALA A 176 -1.84 3.20 2.91
N GLU A 177 -0.63 3.44 3.36
CA GLU A 177 0.43 2.45 3.49
C GLU A 177 0.09 1.39 4.55
N GLU A 178 -0.46 1.81 5.69
CA GLU A 178 -0.83 0.93 6.80
C GLU A 178 -1.99 -0.03 6.49
N ILE A 179 -2.80 0.27 5.46
CA ILE A 179 -3.84 -0.66 4.99
C ILE A 179 -3.26 -2.02 4.62
N LEU A 180 -2.09 -2.03 3.97
CA LEU A 180 -1.44 -3.28 3.55
C LEU A 180 -0.86 -4.05 4.73
N ASP A 181 -0.38 -3.36 5.77
CA ASP A 181 0.09 -3.99 7.00
C ASP A 181 -1.07 -4.69 7.73
N ILE A 182 -2.23 -4.01 7.80
CA ILE A 182 -3.45 -4.62 8.35
C ILE A 182 -3.88 -5.81 7.50
N LEU A 183 -3.86 -5.68 6.17
CA LEU A 183 -4.16 -6.81 5.26
C LEU A 183 -3.25 -8.00 5.54
N CYS A 184 -1.94 -7.78 5.62
CA CYS A 184 -0.97 -8.86 5.88
C CYS A 184 -1.24 -9.58 7.20
N ARG A 185 -1.66 -8.85 8.22
CA ARG A 185 -2.01 -9.41 9.53
C ARG A 185 -3.31 -10.21 9.51
N GLU A 186 -4.34 -9.73 8.80
CA GLU A 186 -5.68 -10.32 8.79
C GLU A 186 -5.85 -11.41 7.71
N LEU A 187 -5.09 -11.34 6.61
CA LEU A 187 -5.20 -12.26 5.48
C LEU A 187 -5.11 -13.75 5.85
N PRO A 188 -4.26 -14.20 6.79
CA PRO A 188 -4.21 -15.61 7.21
C PRO A 188 -5.52 -16.13 7.82
N ARG A 189 -6.38 -15.24 8.34
CA ARG A 189 -7.68 -15.57 8.95
C ARG A 189 -8.79 -15.69 7.91
N TRP A 190 -8.55 -15.22 6.69
CA TRP A 190 -9.54 -15.21 5.64
C TRP A 190 -9.69 -16.59 5.00
N GLU A 191 -10.73 -17.33 5.38
CA GLU A 191 -10.95 -18.72 4.95
C GLU A 191 -11.05 -18.87 3.42
N LYS A 192 -11.61 -17.88 2.71
CA LYS A 192 -11.71 -17.89 1.26
C LYS A 192 -10.35 -17.98 0.58
N LEU A 193 -9.27 -17.51 1.24
CA LEU A 193 -7.90 -17.60 0.73
C LEU A 193 -7.46 -19.05 0.53
N LYS A 194 -7.82 -19.94 1.46
CA LYS A 194 -7.39 -21.35 1.43
C LYS A 194 -7.88 -22.07 0.19
N ASN A 195 -9.04 -21.68 -0.33
CA ASN A 195 -9.65 -22.26 -1.54
C ASN A 195 -9.58 -21.32 -2.75
N SER A 196 -8.61 -20.42 -2.79
CA SER A 196 -8.42 -19.50 -3.92
C SER A 196 -7.16 -19.77 -4.72
N VAL A 197 -7.15 -19.26 -5.94
CA VAL A 197 -5.95 -19.12 -6.79
C VAL A 197 -5.72 -17.64 -7.02
N ILE A 198 -4.50 -17.18 -6.76
CA ILE A 198 -4.14 -15.78 -6.92
C ILE A 198 -3.21 -15.62 -8.12
N TYR A 199 -3.57 -14.71 -9.02
CA TYR A 199 -2.77 -14.25 -10.14
C TYR A 199 -2.32 -12.82 -9.86
N LEU A 200 -1.02 -12.58 -9.95
CA LEU A 200 -0.42 -11.25 -9.83
C LEU A 200 0.09 -10.84 -11.22
N ASP A 201 -0.39 -9.73 -11.75
CA ASP A 201 0.05 -9.16 -13.03
C ASP A 201 0.26 -7.65 -12.88
N GLY A 202 1.53 -7.21 -13.07
CA GLY A 202 1.91 -5.84 -12.83
C GLY A 202 3.18 -5.42 -13.56
#